data_48f7f12d7d80582b745b8926afa5a3db
#
_entry.id   48f7f12d7d80582b745b8926afa5a3db
#
_cell.length_a   1.000
_cell.length_b   1.000
_cell.length_c   1.000
_cell.angle_alpha   90.00
_cell.angle_beta   90.00
_cell.angle_gamma   90.00
#
_symmetry.space_group_name_H-M   'P 1'
#
loop_
_entity.id
_entity.type
_entity.pdbx_description
1 polymer ?
#
loop_
_entity_poly.entity_id
_entity_poly.type
_entity_poly.pdbx_seq_one_letter_code
_entity_poly.pdbx_strand_id
1 'polypeptide(L)'
;MLFQLFHSTQAQLKFDQANQLLKDQDYTGAIKGYKEIIDADWKSGPLFLNIGLAYTQLDSLGMAKAYFLQAVEFDDTKTEALKGIEYSIKKLPQKAAYLPKLPWDHVLDWTIKLGTTGWSWLTMVFSYLSLIILIAYWFWFRENKWVLRTLLSVIVLTGFLAAAAFYTDYVNNR
;
A
#
# COMPACT_ATOMS: atom_id res chain seq x y z
N MET A 1 -25.54 -23.69 -11.55
CA MET A 1 -25.97 -22.49 -12.26
C MET A 1 -27.16 -21.78 -11.59
N LEU A 2 -28.30 -22.44 -11.33
CA LEU A 2 -29.47 -21.84 -10.65
C LEU A 2 -29.16 -21.35 -9.22
N PHE A 3 -28.32 -22.02 -8.46
CA PHE A 3 -27.93 -21.67 -7.09
C PHE A 3 -27.12 -20.36 -7.03
N GLN A 4 -26.22 -20.11 -7.99
CA GLN A 4 -25.47 -18.86 -8.07
C GLN A 4 -26.36 -17.65 -8.45
N LEU A 5 -27.32 -17.85 -9.34
CA LEU A 5 -28.29 -16.83 -9.71
C LEU A 5 -29.18 -16.42 -8.53
N PHE A 6 -29.56 -17.38 -7.70
CA PHE A 6 -30.38 -17.10 -6.51
C PHE A 6 -29.62 -16.29 -5.44
N HIS A 7 -28.34 -16.60 -5.24
CA HIS A 7 -27.49 -15.88 -4.30
C HIS A 7 -27.19 -14.44 -4.79
N SER A 8 -26.93 -14.24 -6.09
CA SER A 8 -26.71 -12.91 -6.63
C SER A 8 -27.93 -12.01 -6.51
N THR A 9 -29.13 -12.56 -6.72
CA THR A 9 -30.40 -11.84 -6.60
C THR A 9 -30.66 -11.42 -5.14
N GLN A 10 -30.34 -12.29 -4.16
CA GLN A 10 -30.47 -11.95 -2.75
C GLN A 10 -29.49 -10.85 -2.29
N ALA A 11 -28.25 -10.93 -2.74
CA ALA A 11 -27.25 -9.89 -2.44
C ALA A 11 -27.67 -8.54 -3.02
N GLN A 12 -28.19 -8.52 -4.25
CA GLN A 12 -28.70 -7.30 -4.88
C GLN A 12 -29.89 -6.73 -4.12
N LEU A 13 -30.85 -7.56 -3.71
CA LEU A 13 -32.01 -7.10 -2.94
C LEU A 13 -31.58 -6.47 -1.60
N LYS A 14 -30.66 -7.12 -0.88
CA LYS A 14 -30.10 -6.57 0.36
C LYS A 14 -29.35 -5.25 0.14
N PHE A 15 -28.61 -5.15 -0.97
CA PHE A 15 -27.92 -3.92 -1.34
C PHE A 15 -28.90 -2.77 -1.60
N ASP A 16 -29.99 -3.04 -2.31
CA ASP A 16 -31.02 -2.04 -2.58
C ASP A 16 -31.75 -1.60 -1.30
N GLN A 17 -32.01 -2.55 -0.39
CA GLN A 17 -32.57 -2.23 0.93
C GLN A 17 -31.63 -1.35 1.77
N ALA A 18 -30.33 -1.68 1.80
CA ALA A 18 -29.34 -0.88 2.50
C ALA A 18 -29.17 0.52 1.85
N ASN A 19 -29.25 0.61 0.53
CA ASN A 19 -29.27 1.89 -0.20
C ASN A 19 -30.51 2.74 0.16
N GLN A 20 -31.66 2.11 0.38
CA GLN A 20 -32.84 2.83 0.82
C GLN A 20 -32.65 3.40 2.25
N LEU A 21 -32.12 2.60 3.18
CA LEU A 21 -31.77 3.07 4.53
C LEU A 21 -30.78 4.24 4.50
N LEU A 22 -29.79 4.16 3.60
CA LEU A 22 -28.82 5.26 3.39
C LEU A 22 -29.53 6.56 2.95
N LYS A 23 -30.48 6.47 2.01
CA LYS A 23 -31.29 7.60 1.54
C LYS A 23 -32.20 8.17 2.64
N ASP A 24 -32.74 7.30 3.45
CA ASP A 24 -33.61 7.66 4.59
C ASP A 24 -32.78 8.17 5.79
N GLN A 25 -31.48 8.33 5.63
CA GLN A 25 -30.52 8.81 6.64
C GLN A 25 -30.36 7.86 7.85
N ASP A 26 -30.85 6.63 7.76
CA ASP A 26 -30.51 5.57 8.72
C ASP A 26 -29.13 4.97 8.37
N TYR A 27 -28.09 5.75 8.64
CA TYR A 27 -26.71 5.37 8.33
C TYR A 27 -26.27 4.11 9.07
N THR A 28 -26.75 3.93 10.30
CA THR A 28 -26.41 2.77 11.12
C THR A 28 -27.05 1.50 10.57
N GLY A 29 -28.33 1.57 10.21
CA GLY A 29 -29.06 0.48 9.56
C GLY A 29 -28.45 0.13 8.20
N ALA A 30 -28.12 1.15 7.40
CA ALA A 30 -27.46 0.95 6.10
C ALA A 30 -26.11 0.22 6.25
N ILE A 31 -25.24 0.65 7.17
CA ILE A 31 -23.95 0.01 7.47
C ILE A 31 -24.16 -1.46 7.87
N LYS A 32 -25.15 -1.74 8.71
CA LYS A 32 -25.46 -3.12 9.12
C LYS A 32 -25.85 -3.97 7.91
N GLY A 33 -26.77 -3.46 7.07
CA GLY A 33 -27.21 -4.15 5.87
C GLY A 33 -26.06 -4.44 4.89
N TYR A 34 -25.20 -3.47 4.67
CA TYR A 34 -24.01 -3.65 3.82
C TYR A 34 -23.02 -4.66 4.40
N LYS A 35 -22.81 -4.67 5.73
CA LYS A 35 -21.93 -5.66 6.37
C LYS A 35 -22.44 -7.08 6.23
N GLU A 36 -23.73 -7.30 6.31
CA GLU A 36 -24.34 -8.62 6.06
C GLU A 36 -24.06 -9.13 4.64
N ILE A 37 -23.90 -8.22 3.66
CA ILE A 37 -23.53 -8.58 2.29
C ILE A 37 -22.06 -8.97 2.23
N ILE A 38 -21.17 -8.25 2.94
CA ILE A 38 -19.74 -8.60 3.05
C ILE A 38 -19.56 -9.95 3.75
N ASP A 39 -20.31 -10.19 4.83
CA ASP A 39 -20.26 -11.44 5.60
C ASP A 39 -20.72 -12.65 4.76
N ALA A 40 -21.56 -12.41 3.74
CA ALA A 40 -21.91 -13.40 2.71
C ALA A 40 -20.87 -13.50 1.58
N ASP A 41 -19.66 -12.92 1.77
CA ASP A 41 -18.51 -12.91 0.84
C ASP A 41 -18.75 -12.18 -0.49
N TRP A 42 -19.71 -11.24 -0.51
CA TRP A 42 -19.92 -10.36 -1.66
C TRP A 42 -19.19 -9.04 -1.47
N LYS A 43 -18.38 -8.67 -2.47
CA LYS A 43 -17.56 -7.46 -2.48
C LYS A 43 -17.73 -6.72 -3.79
N SER A 44 -17.94 -5.40 -3.71
CA SER A 44 -18.01 -4.53 -4.89
C SER A 44 -17.59 -3.10 -4.52
N GLY A 45 -17.14 -2.34 -5.50
CA GLY A 45 -16.77 -0.94 -5.32
C GLY A 45 -17.91 -0.11 -4.73
N PRO A 46 -19.13 -0.13 -5.29
CA PRO A 46 -20.27 0.58 -4.75
C PRO A 46 -20.64 0.21 -3.31
N LEU A 47 -20.47 -1.07 -2.93
CA LEU A 47 -20.72 -1.52 -1.55
C LEU A 47 -19.79 -0.83 -0.56
N PHE A 48 -18.48 -0.86 -0.81
CA PHE A 48 -17.49 -0.22 0.05
C PHE A 48 -17.59 1.30 0.02
N LEU A 49 -17.88 1.89 -1.14
CA LEU A 49 -18.08 3.33 -1.29
C LEU A 49 -19.26 3.81 -0.42
N ASN A 50 -20.40 3.13 -0.48
CA ASN A 50 -21.60 3.50 0.28
C ASN A 50 -21.41 3.34 1.79
N ILE A 51 -20.68 2.31 2.24
CA ILE A 51 -20.29 2.19 3.66
C ILE A 51 -19.39 3.36 4.07
N GLY A 52 -18.41 3.73 3.25
CA GLY A 52 -17.55 4.89 3.49
C GLY A 52 -18.36 6.19 3.61
N LEU A 53 -19.34 6.39 2.72
CA LEU A 53 -20.25 7.54 2.78
C LEU A 53 -21.09 7.54 4.05
N ALA A 54 -21.66 6.39 4.45
CA ALA A 54 -22.44 6.26 5.67
C ALA A 54 -21.61 6.59 6.92
N TYR A 55 -20.37 6.10 7.02
CA TYR A 55 -19.47 6.45 8.11
C TYR A 55 -19.04 7.92 8.09
N THR A 56 -18.96 8.54 6.92
CA THR A 56 -18.70 9.99 6.80
C THR A 56 -19.83 10.80 7.40
N GLN A 57 -21.09 10.41 7.20
CA GLN A 57 -22.26 11.07 7.77
C GLN A 57 -22.33 10.90 9.30
N LEU A 58 -21.80 9.79 9.82
CA LEU A 58 -21.67 9.54 11.26
C LEU A 58 -20.42 10.19 11.88
N ASP A 59 -19.70 11.04 11.14
CA ASP A 59 -18.42 11.67 11.53
C ASP A 59 -17.33 10.66 11.96
N SER A 60 -17.50 9.38 11.58
CA SER A 60 -16.54 8.29 11.81
C SER A 60 -15.48 8.26 10.72
N LEU A 61 -14.71 9.35 10.58
CA LEU A 61 -13.82 9.59 9.44
C LEU A 61 -12.71 8.53 9.29
N GLY A 62 -12.24 7.92 10.38
CA GLY A 62 -11.28 6.83 10.34
C GLY A 62 -11.85 5.58 9.67
N MET A 63 -13.08 5.20 10.03
CA MET A 63 -13.78 4.08 9.39
C MET A 63 -14.15 4.41 7.95
N ALA A 64 -14.63 5.62 7.68
CA ALA A 64 -14.91 6.08 6.32
C ALA A 64 -13.69 5.91 5.42
N LYS A 65 -12.52 6.40 5.85
CA LYS A 65 -11.26 6.25 5.11
C LYS A 65 -10.92 4.78 4.85
N ALA A 66 -11.09 3.90 5.84
CA ALA A 66 -10.78 2.47 5.70
C ALA A 66 -11.64 1.80 4.61
N TYR A 67 -12.93 2.15 4.54
CA TYR A 67 -13.83 1.61 3.51
C TYR A 67 -13.61 2.26 2.14
N PHE A 68 -13.29 3.55 2.07
CA PHE A 68 -12.89 4.18 0.81
C PHE A 68 -11.60 3.57 0.23
N LEU A 69 -10.63 3.19 1.07
CA LEU A 69 -9.43 2.47 0.61
C LEU A 69 -9.77 1.12 -0.04
N GLN A 70 -10.77 0.40 0.47
CA GLN A 70 -11.26 -0.82 -0.16
C GLN A 70 -11.99 -0.54 -1.48
N ALA A 71 -12.75 0.56 -1.55
CA ALA A 71 -13.44 0.96 -2.78
C ALA A 71 -12.49 1.41 -3.90
N VAL A 72 -11.28 1.89 -3.58
CA VAL A 72 -10.25 2.25 -4.57
C VAL A 72 -9.75 1.05 -5.38
N GLU A 73 -9.85 -0.16 -4.84
CA GLU A 73 -9.45 -1.39 -5.55
C GLU A 73 -10.35 -1.71 -6.75
N PHE A 74 -11.50 -1.04 -6.87
CA PHE A 74 -12.47 -1.22 -7.95
C PHE A 74 -12.45 -0.01 -8.89
N ASP A 75 -12.24 -0.24 -10.17
CA ASP A 75 -12.08 0.83 -11.17
C ASP A 75 -13.31 1.73 -11.31
N ASP A 76 -14.51 1.16 -11.12
CA ASP A 76 -15.80 1.86 -11.23
C ASP A 76 -16.04 2.90 -10.12
N THR A 77 -15.38 2.75 -8.96
CA THR A 77 -15.55 3.65 -7.81
C THR A 77 -14.27 4.36 -7.37
N LYS A 78 -13.17 4.09 -8.04
CA LYS A 78 -11.84 4.59 -7.68
C LYS A 78 -11.78 6.11 -7.53
N THR A 79 -12.36 6.83 -8.47
CA THR A 79 -12.32 8.30 -8.47
C THR A 79 -13.09 8.90 -7.30
N GLU A 80 -14.28 8.40 -7.02
CA GLU A 80 -15.14 8.84 -5.92
C GLU A 80 -14.54 8.46 -4.57
N ALA A 81 -13.99 7.26 -4.47
CA ALA A 81 -13.33 6.77 -3.27
C ALA A 81 -12.08 7.61 -2.92
N LEU A 82 -11.26 8.00 -3.90
CA LEU A 82 -10.12 8.90 -3.68
C LEU A 82 -10.57 10.27 -3.14
N LYS A 83 -11.65 10.83 -3.65
CA LYS A 83 -12.23 12.08 -3.11
C LYS A 83 -12.72 11.89 -1.67
N GLY A 84 -13.33 10.74 -1.36
CA GLY A 84 -13.75 10.40 0.01
C GLY A 84 -12.57 10.28 0.98
N ILE A 85 -11.47 9.69 0.55
CA ILE A 85 -10.22 9.62 1.32
C ILE A 85 -9.66 11.01 1.59
N GLU A 86 -9.56 11.85 0.56
CA GLU A 86 -9.07 13.22 0.70
C GLU A 86 -9.91 14.02 1.68
N TYR A 87 -11.24 13.94 1.57
CA TYR A 87 -12.16 14.58 2.49
C TYR A 87 -11.96 14.09 3.94
N SER A 88 -11.84 12.78 4.13
CA SER A 88 -11.63 12.18 5.44
C SER A 88 -10.33 12.64 6.09
N ILE A 89 -9.23 12.67 5.32
CA ILE A 89 -7.92 13.14 5.79
C ILE A 89 -7.97 14.62 6.16
N LYS A 90 -8.63 15.45 5.36
CA LYS A 90 -8.72 16.89 5.57
C LYS A 90 -9.52 17.27 6.83
N LYS A 91 -10.52 16.45 7.18
CA LYS A 91 -11.34 16.66 8.39
C LYS A 91 -10.76 15.98 9.64
N LEU A 92 -9.96 14.93 9.49
CA LEU A 92 -9.31 14.30 10.65
C LEU A 92 -8.36 15.29 11.34
N PRO A 93 -8.38 15.39 12.69
CA PRO A 93 -7.36 16.16 13.40
C PRO A 93 -5.98 15.71 12.97
N GLN A 94 -5.09 16.67 12.64
CA GLN A 94 -3.76 16.37 12.10
C GLN A 94 -2.97 15.31 12.93
N LYS A 95 -3.17 15.31 14.25
CA LYS A 95 -2.55 14.32 15.15
C LYS A 95 -3.08 12.89 14.99
N ALA A 96 -4.30 12.72 14.49
CA ALA A 96 -4.92 11.42 14.26
C ALA A 96 -4.77 10.94 12.80
N ALA A 97 -4.46 11.87 11.88
CA ALA A 97 -4.29 11.56 10.47
C ALA A 97 -2.96 10.87 10.15
N TYR A 98 -1.95 11.09 10.99
CA TYR A 98 -0.61 10.54 10.82
C TYR A 98 -0.23 9.70 12.03
N LEU A 99 0.09 8.45 11.80
CA LEU A 99 0.83 7.66 12.79
C LEU A 99 2.15 8.39 13.11
N PRO A 100 2.59 8.40 14.38
CA PRO A 100 3.90 8.95 14.71
C PRO A 100 4.94 8.26 13.83
N LYS A 101 5.81 9.07 13.19
CA LYS A 101 6.90 8.52 12.37
C LYS A 101 7.75 7.62 13.25
N LEU A 102 7.90 6.39 12.82
CA LEU A 102 8.77 5.42 13.47
C LEU A 102 10.24 5.79 13.14
N PRO A 103 11.22 5.44 13.97
CA PRO A 103 12.63 5.80 13.73
C PRO A 103 13.15 5.37 12.35
N TRP A 104 12.61 4.28 11.79
CA TRP A 104 12.97 3.77 10.47
C TRP A 104 12.23 4.45 9.31
N ASP A 105 11.19 5.24 9.56
CA ASP A 105 10.49 6.00 8.50
C ASP A 105 11.44 7.02 7.85
N HIS A 106 12.37 7.57 8.61
CA HIS A 106 13.42 8.44 8.07
C HIS A 106 14.32 7.70 7.07
N VAL A 107 14.63 6.44 7.34
CA VAL A 107 15.42 5.59 6.44
C VAL A 107 14.61 5.27 5.19
N LEU A 108 13.32 4.96 5.33
CA LEU A 108 12.41 4.71 4.21
C LEU A 108 12.21 5.97 3.36
N ASP A 109 11.98 7.13 3.98
CA ASP A 109 11.86 8.42 3.27
C ASP A 109 13.13 8.71 2.44
N TRP A 110 14.31 8.40 2.98
CA TRP A 110 15.58 8.59 2.28
C TRP A 110 15.73 7.60 1.11
N THR A 111 15.33 6.33 1.29
CA THR A 111 15.36 5.33 0.22
C THR A 111 14.44 5.70 -0.93
N ILE A 112 13.24 6.21 -0.63
CA ILE A 112 12.26 6.66 -1.63
C ILE A 112 12.78 7.90 -2.38
N LYS A 113 13.42 8.85 -1.68
CA LYS A 113 14.00 10.06 -2.30
C LYS A 113 15.12 9.76 -3.30
N LEU A 114 15.93 8.73 -3.06
CA LEU A 114 16.95 8.30 -4.03
C LEU A 114 16.33 7.77 -5.34
N GLY A 115 15.11 7.24 -5.26
CA GLY A 115 14.43 6.64 -6.40
C GLY A 115 15.17 5.42 -6.98
N THR A 116 14.56 4.77 -7.95
CA THR A 116 15.16 3.60 -8.64
C THR A 116 16.47 3.95 -9.34
N THR A 117 16.54 5.13 -9.94
CA THR A 117 17.73 5.61 -10.65
C THR A 117 18.91 5.82 -9.69
N GLY A 118 18.69 6.42 -8.52
CA GLY A 118 19.75 6.63 -7.53
C GLY A 118 20.32 5.32 -6.99
N TRP A 119 19.46 4.37 -6.67
CA TRP A 119 19.87 3.03 -6.23
C TRP A 119 20.65 2.26 -7.31
N SER A 120 20.22 2.36 -8.57
CA SER A 120 20.92 1.74 -9.70
C SER A 120 22.32 2.32 -9.90
N TRP A 121 22.49 3.64 -9.80
CA TRP A 121 23.79 4.29 -9.85
C TRP A 121 24.72 3.85 -8.71
N LEU A 122 24.22 3.80 -7.47
CA LEU A 122 25.00 3.31 -6.34
C LEU A 122 25.44 1.86 -6.54
N THR A 123 24.54 0.98 -6.97
CA THR A 123 24.87 -0.42 -7.25
C THR A 123 25.97 -0.53 -8.31
N MET A 124 25.90 0.27 -9.37
CA MET A 124 26.91 0.31 -10.43
C MET A 124 28.28 0.74 -9.91
N VAL A 125 28.34 1.84 -9.12
CA VAL A 125 29.60 2.35 -8.53
C VAL A 125 30.24 1.30 -7.61
N PHE A 126 29.45 0.70 -6.70
CA PHE A 126 29.95 -0.32 -5.79
C PHE A 126 30.38 -1.61 -6.51
N SER A 127 29.72 -1.97 -7.62
CA SER A 127 30.11 -3.08 -8.47
C SER A 127 31.48 -2.85 -9.12
N TYR A 128 31.72 -1.64 -9.67
CA TYR A 128 33.03 -1.29 -10.22
C TYR A 128 34.13 -1.27 -9.15
N LEU A 129 33.84 -0.73 -7.95
CA LEU A 129 34.77 -0.74 -6.82
C LEU A 129 35.15 -2.17 -6.41
N SER A 130 34.18 -3.09 -6.36
CA SER A 130 34.39 -4.48 -6.01
C SER A 130 35.31 -5.16 -7.04
N LEU A 131 35.15 -4.85 -8.33
CA LEU A 131 35.93 -5.38 -9.42
C LEU A 131 37.39 -4.87 -9.35
N ILE A 132 37.58 -3.58 -9.04
CA ILE A 132 38.91 -2.98 -8.84
C ILE A 132 39.62 -3.64 -7.65
N ILE A 133 38.95 -3.83 -6.52
CA ILE A 133 39.49 -4.49 -5.33
C ILE A 133 39.84 -5.94 -5.63
N LEU A 134 39.06 -6.66 -6.43
CA LEU A 134 39.30 -8.03 -6.84
C LEU A 134 40.53 -8.14 -7.71
N ILE A 135 40.73 -7.23 -8.67
CA ILE A 135 41.94 -7.15 -9.52
C ILE A 135 43.16 -6.84 -8.66
N ALA A 136 43.07 -5.85 -7.74
CA ALA A 136 44.15 -5.49 -6.85
C ALA A 136 44.53 -6.65 -5.90
N TYR A 137 43.55 -7.41 -5.41
CA TYR A 137 43.77 -8.60 -4.62
C TYR A 137 44.57 -9.66 -5.42
N TRP A 138 44.14 -9.91 -6.68
CA TRP A 138 44.79 -10.91 -7.54
C TRP A 138 46.25 -10.56 -7.84
N PHE A 139 46.57 -9.28 -8.10
CA PHE A 139 47.90 -8.86 -8.54
C PHE A 139 48.86 -8.52 -7.39
N TRP A 140 48.35 -7.96 -6.27
CA TRP A 140 49.19 -7.34 -5.24
C TRP A 140 49.05 -7.93 -3.83
N PHE A 141 47.86 -8.38 -3.45
CA PHE A 141 47.54 -8.68 -2.06
C PHE A 141 47.02 -10.09 -1.81
N ARG A 142 47.41 -11.05 -2.65
CA ARG A 142 46.89 -12.44 -2.61
C ARG A 142 47.03 -13.14 -1.25
N GLU A 143 48.02 -12.76 -0.44
CA GLU A 143 48.25 -13.37 0.86
C GLU A 143 47.60 -12.58 2.02
N ASN A 144 47.03 -11.41 1.74
CA ASN A 144 46.48 -10.54 2.80
C ASN A 144 45.01 -10.86 3.05
N LYS A 145 44.74 -11.56 4.17
CA LYS A 145 43.39 -11.93 4.60
C LYS A 145 42.45 -10.71 4.86
N TRP A 146 43.01 -9.53 5.16
CA TRP A 146 42.23 -8.31 5.36
C TRP A 146 41.59 -7.82 4.06
N VAL A 147 42.30 -7.89 2.95
CA VAL A 147 41.78 -7.51 1.62
C VAL A 147 40.68 -8.45 1.20
N LEU A 148 40.77 -9.74 1.49
CA LEU A 148 39.69 -10.70 1.22
C LEU A 148 38.43 -10.37 2.04
N ARG A 149 38.59 -9.99 3.31
CA ARG A 149 37.44 -9.60 4.17
C ARG A 149 36.78 -8.33 3.66
N THR A 150 37.54 -7.32 3.25
CA THR A 150 36.97 -6.08 2.64
C THR A 150 36.25 -6.38 1.32
N LEU A 151 36.78 -7.25 0.48
CA LEU A 151 36.14 -7.70 -0.74
C LEU A 151 34.78 -8.35 -0.44
N LEU A 152 34.74 -9.28 0.50
CA LEU A 152 33.49 -9.94 0.91
C LEU A 152 32.46 -8.94 1.45
N SER A 153 32.87 -7.97 2.26
CA SER A 153 31.97 -6.94 2.79
C SER A 153 31.39 -6.04 1.69
N VAL A 154 32.19 -5.68 0.68
CA VAL A 154 31.72 -4.87 -0.47
C VAL A 154 30.76 -5.68 -1.35
N ILE A 155 30.99 -6.97 -1.56
CA ILE A 155 30.07 -7.84 -2.31
C ILE A 155 28.72 -7.95 -1.60
N VAL A 156 28.71 -8.14 -0.28
CA VAL A 156 27.48 -8.20 0.52
C VAL A 156 26.74 -6.86 0.43
N LEU A 157 27.45 -5.74 0.52
CA LEU A 157 26.85 -4.40 0.42
C LEU A 157 26.24 -4.15 -0.97
N THR A 158 26.94 -4.57 -2.05
CA THR A 158 26.37 -4.44 -3.41
C THR A 158 25.11 -5.28 -3.60
N GLY A 159 25.08 -6.50 -3.04
CA GLY A 159 23.89 -7.33 -3.03
C GLY A 159 22.71 -6.68 -2.30
N PHE A 160 22.97 -6.05 -1.16
CA PHE A 160 21.95 -5.31 -0.42
C PHE A 160 21.41 -4.09 -1.22
N LEU A 161 22.30 -3.32 -1.86
CA LEU A 161 21.93 -2.18 -2.70
C LEU A 161 21.10 -2.61 -3.92
N ALA A 162 21.45 -3.74 -4.55
CA ALA A 162 20.67 -4.29 -5.66
C ALA A 162 19.27 -4.74 -5.21
N ALA A 163 19.16 -5.38 -4.04
CA ALA A 163 17.87 -5.75 -3.46
C ALA A 163 17.01 -4.52 -3.14
N ALA A 164 17.61 -3.44 -2.60
CA ALA A 164 16.92 -2.19 -2.34
C ALA A 164 16.44 -1.51 -3.63
N ALA A 165 17.24 -1.52 -4.69
CA ALA A 165 16.84 -1.01 -6.00
C ALA A 165 15.65 -1.80 -6.58
N PHE A 166 15.68 -3.12 -6.50
CA PHE A 166 14.60 -3.99 -6.93
C PHE A 166 13.30 -3.74 -6.13
N TYR A 167 13.44 -3.61 -4.81
CA TYR A 167 12.30 -3.31 -3.94
C TYR A 167 11.64 -1.97 -4.26
N THR A 168 12.44 -0.92 -4.49
CA THR A 168 11.91 0.41 -4.85
C THR A 168 11.22 0.39 -6.21
N ASP A 169 11.74 -0.36 -7.19
CA ASP A 169 11.09 -0.54 -8.48
C ASP A 169 9.76 -1.30 -8.35
N TYR A 170 9.75 -2.36 -7.56
CA TYR A 170 8.54 -3.14 -7.29
C TYR A 170 7.43 -2.31 -6.62
N VAL A 171 7.79 -1.43 -5.69
CA VAL A 171 6.81 -0.55 -4.99
C VAL A 171 6.28 0.55 -5.90
N ASN A 172 7.12 1.11 -6.80
CA ASN A 172 6.71 2.18 -7.70
C ASN A 172 5.85 1.69 -8.88
N ASN A 173 5.93 0.40 -9.23
CA ASN A 173 5.19 -0.17 -10.37
C ASN A 173 3.88 -0.88 -9.95
N ARG A 174 3.46 -0.74 -8.70
CA ARG A 174 2.15 -1.15 -8.19
C ARG A 174 1.22 0.05 -8.04
#